data_8acc09910f00dd4e0cf2e2f945cca4d6
#
_entry.id   8acc09910f00dd4e0cf2e2f945cca4d6
#
_cell.length_a   1.000
_cell.length_b   1.000
_cell.length_c   1.000
_cell.angle_alpha   90.00
_cell.angle_beta   90.00
_cell.angle_gamma   90.00
#
_symmetry.space_group_name_H-M   'P 1'
#
loop_
_entity.id
_entity.type
_entity.pdbx_description
1 polymer ?
#
loop_
_entity_poly.entity_id
_entity_poly.type
_entity_poly.pdbx_seq_one_letter_code
_entity_poly.pdbx_strand_id
1 'polypeptide(L)'
;MLGWARFPWRAAGTELDHVSVNVDSMPGGRAAGYNAGDTLVHEVGHWMGLFHTFQGGCEGSGDLVVDTAAEAEPEFDCTEGRDTCPDQPGLDPVHNFMDYSLDSCMTEFTAGQVRRMDTAFAQYRSGRS
;
A
#
# COMPACT_ATOMS: atom_id res chain seq x y z
N MET A 1 5.16 -10.63 10.81
CA MET A 1 4.13 -10.07 9.91
C MET A 1 3.27 -9.10 10.70
N LEU A 2 3.14 -7.86 10.22
CA LEU A 2 2.40 -6.80 10.92
C LEU A 2 0.91 -6.77 10.54
N GLY A 3 0.58 -7.24 9.34
CA GLY A 3 -0.80 -7.33 8.89
C GLY A 3 -0.90 -8.05 7.55
N TRP A 4 -2.14 -8.29 7.12
CA TRP A 4 -2.42 -8.81 5.80
C TRP A 4 -3.86 -8.49 5.40
N ALA A 5 -4.09 -8.49 4.08
CA ALA A 5 -5.42 -8.32 3.50
C ALA A 5 -5.51 -9.12 2.19
N ARG A 6 -6.73 -9.31 1.72
CA ARG A 6 -6.97 -9.92 0.41
C ARG A 6 -7.46 -8.88 -0.56
N PHE A 7 -7.06 -9.04 -1.81
CA PHE A 7 -7.53 -8.17 -2.89
C PHE A 7 -9.02 -8.38 -3.16
N PRO A 8 -9.74 -7.33 -3.60
CA PRO A 8 -11.18 -7.41 -3.82
C PRO A 8 -11.58 -8.47 -4.85
N TRP A 9 -10.81 -8.65 -5.91
CA TRP A 9 -11.11 -9.66 -6.94
C TRP A 9 -10.93 -11.11 -6.46
N ARG A 10 -10.36 -11.33 -5.27
CA ARG A 10 -10.19 -12.66 -4.68
C ARG A 10 -11.18 -12.95 -3.56
N ALA A 11 -11.61 -11.94 -2.84
CA ALA A 11 -12.28 -12.16 -1.57
C ALA A 11 -13.62 -11.44 -1.43
N ALA A 12 -13.92 -10.42 -2.24
CA ALA A 12 -15.16 -9.65 -2.10
C ALA A 12 -16.40 -10.55 -2.11
N GLY A 13 -17.24 -10.40 -1.11
CA GLY A 13 -18.44 -11.20 -0.95
C GLY A 13 -18.24 -12.60 -0.36
N THR A 14 -17.03 -12.92 0.11
CA THR A 14 -16.74 -14.20 0.79
C THR A 14 -16.40 -13.96 2.26
N GLU A 15 -16.31 -15.04 3.04
CA GLU A 15 -15.89 -14.97 4.45
C GLU A 15 -14.44 -14.54 4.62
N LEU A 16 -13.67 -14.55 3.54
CA LEU A 16 -12.25 -14.16 3.55
C LEU A 16 -12.05 -12.67 3.27
N ASP A 17 -13.14 -11.90 3.11
CA ASP A 17 -13.09 -10.48 2.78
C ASP A 17 -12.90 -9.63 4.04
N HIS A 18 -11.69 -9.66 4.59
CA HIS A 18 -11.34 -8.91 5.79
C HIS A 18 -9.88 -8.45 5.77
N VAL A 19 -9.56 -7.57 6.70
CA VAL A 19 -8.21 -7.08 6.98
C VAL A 19 -7.81 -7.55 8.37
N SER A 20 -6.58 -8.01 8.51
CA SER A 20 -6.01 -8.42 9.80
C SER A 20 -4.74 -7.63 10.09
N VAL A 21 -4.60 -7.14 11.31
CA VAL A 21 -3.39 -6.45 11.76
C VAL A 21 -2.93 -6.99 13.09
N ASN A 22 -1.62 -7.00 13.28
CA ASN A 22 -1.03 -7.32 14.57
C ASN A 22 -1.27 -6.14 15.52
N VAL A 23 -1.75 -6.42 16.71
CA VAL A 23 -2.02 -5.38 17.72
C VAL A 23 -0.77 -4.54 18.05
N ASP A 24 0.42 -5.12 17.90
CA ASP A 24 1.68 -4.40 18.12
C ASP A 24 1.96 -3.33 17.06
N SER A 25 1.23 -3.32 15.94
CA SER A 25 1.32 -2.28 14.91
C SER A 25 0.34 -1.11 15.14
N MET A 26 -0.52 -1.22 16.13
CA MET A 26 -1.49 -0.18 16.47
C MET A 26 -0.91 0.80 17.49
N PRO A 27 -1.49 2.01 17.63
CA PRO A 27 -1.05 2.96 18.64
C PRO A 27 -1.02 2.32 20.05
N GLY A 28 0.11 2.46 20.74
CA GLY A 28 0.35 1.80 22.01
C GLY A 28 0.97 0.41 21.92
N GLY A 29 1.13 -0.12 20.71
CA GLY A 29 1.76 -1.41 20.46
C GLY A 29 3.27 -1.39 20.58
N ARG A 30 3.90 -2.55 20.42
CA ARG A 30 5.34 -2.77 20.67
C ARG A 30 6.19 -2.84 19.40
N ALA A 31 5.60 -2.74 18.21
CA ALA A 31 6.33 -2.78 16.94
C ALA A 31 6.99 -1.43 16.68
N ALA A 32 8.15 -1.17 17.29
CA ALA A 32 8.86 0.11 17.22
C ALA A 32 9.05 0.56 15.76
N GLY A 33 8.66 1.81 15.46
CA GLY A 33 8.70 2.36 14.10
C GLY A 33 7.48 1.99 13.25
N TYR A 34 6.68 1.02 13.67
CA TYR A 34 5.50 0.52 12.96
C TYR A 34 4.27 0.41 13.89
N ASN A 35 4.21 1.24 14.91
CA ASN A 35 3.16 1.20 15.93
C ASN A 35 2.32 2.49 16.00
N ALA A 36 2.18 3.19 14.90
CA ALA A 36 1.33 4.39 14.80
C ALA A 36 0.02 4.15 14.05
N GLY A 37 -0.25 2.92 13.61
CA GLY A 37 -1.49 2.55 12.94
C GLY A 37 -1.43 2.52 11.42
N ASP A 38 -0.30 2.87 10.80
CA ASP A 38 -0.19 2.94 9.35
C ASP A 38 -0.20 1.56 8.68
N THR A 39 0.13 0.49 9.42
CA THR A 39 -0.04 -0.87 8.92
C THR A 39 -1.49 -1.14 8.55
N LEU A 40 -2.46 -0.68 9.36
CA LEU A 40 -3.88 -0.82 9.03
C LEU A 40 -4.22 -0.05 7.76
N VAL A 41 -3.72 1.17 7.59
CA VAL A 41 -3.93 1.97 6.38
C VAL A 41 -3.38 1.24 5.15
N HIS A 42 -2.18 0.69 5.25
CA HIS A 42 -1.53 -0.10 4.20
C HIS A 42 -2.39 -1.31 3.80
N GLU A 43 -2.83 -2.09 4.79
CA GLU A 43 -3.61 -3.29 4.52
C GLU A 43 -5.00 -2.97 3.95
N VAL A 44 -5.62 -1.87 4.39
CA VAL A 44 -6.86 -1.38 3.78
C VAL A 44 -6.61 -0.97 2.33
N GLY A 45 -5.44 -0.41 2.01
CA GLY A 45 -5.05 -0.14 0.63
C GLY A 45 -5.12 -1.39 -0.24
N HIS A 46 -4.56 -2.51 0.20
CA HIS A 46 -4.69 -3.80 -0.48
C HIS A 46 -6.14 -4.27 -0.58
N TRP A 47 -6.88 -4.16 0.51
CA TRP A 47 -8.30 -4.51 0.54
C TRP A 47 -9.10 -3.70 -0.48
N MET A 48 -8.69 -2.46 -0.72
CA MET A 48 -9.28 -1.57 -1.73
C MET A 48 -8.69 -1.76 -3.14
N GLY A 49 -7.75 -2.69 -3.33
CA GLY A 49 -7.23 -3.04 -4.65
C GLY A 49 -5.86 -2.47 -5.03
N LEU A 50 -5.14 -1.87 -4.09
CA LEU A 50 -3.80 -1.35 -4.37
C LEU A 50 -2.73 -2.43 -4.22
N PHE A 51 -1.77 -2.43 -5.14
CA PHE A 51 -0.52 -3.18 -5.00
C PHE A 51 0.52 -2.37 -4.22
N HIS A 52 1.62 -3.02 -3.83
CA HIS A 52 2.77 -2.31 -3.31
C HIS A 52 3.38 -1.40 -4.38
N THR A 53 3.98 -0.29 -3.97
CA THR A 53 4.65 0.64 -4.88
C THR A 53 5.85 0.02 -5.61
N PHE A 54 6.44 -1.04 -5.05
CA PHE A 54 7.55 -1.78 -5.65
C PHE A 54 7.09 -3.01 -6.46
N GLN A 55 5.79 -3.13 -6.74
CA GLN A 55 5.24 -4.22 -7.55
C GLN A 55 5.90 -4.25 -8.93
N GLY A 56 6.47 -5.39 -9.31
CA GLY A 56 7.13 -5.57 -10.59
C GLY A 56 8.48 -4.85 -10.75
N GLY A 57 8.96 -4.17 -9.74
CA GLY A 57 10.23 -3.44 -9.78
C GLY A 57 10.21 -2.30 -10.78
N CYS A 58 11.30 -2.16 -11.54
CA CYS A 58 11.45 -1.09 -12.53
C CYS A 58 10.83 -1.42 -13.89
N GLU A 59 10.35 -2.64 -14.08
CA GLU A 59 9.91 -3.14 -15.39
C GLU A 59 8.38 -3.26 -15.46
N GLY A 60 7.85 -3.13 -16.68
CA GLY A 60 6.44 -3.36 -16.94
C GLY A 60 5.50 -2.31 -16.38
N SER A 61 4.27 -2.72 -16.06
CA SER A 61 3.20 -1.82 -15.61
C SER A 61 3.21 -1.52 -14.11
N GLY A 62 4.14 -2.13 -13.36
CA GLY A 62 4.31 -1.89 -11.93
C GLY A 62 3.04 -2.13 -11.12
N ASP A 63 2.68 -1.17 -10.28
CA ASP A 63 1.51 -1.24 -9.40
C ASP A 63 0.20 -0.86 -10.11
N LEU A 64 0.23 -0.66 -11.42
CA LEU A 64 -0.91 -0.25 -12.26
C LEU A 64 -1.48 1.13 -11.91
N VAL A 65 -0.67 2.00 -11.34
CA VAL A 65 -1.03 3.39 -11.03
C VAL A 65 -0.01 4.32 -11.68
N VAL A 66 -0.48 5.21 -12.53
CA VAL A 66 0.39 6.03 -13.39
C VAL A 66 1.21 7.04 -12.60
N ASP A 67 0.67 7.57 -11.52
CA ASP A 67 1.30 8.65 -10.74
C ASP A 67 2.09 8.16 -9.51
N THR A 68 2.31 6.86 -9.39
CA THR A 68 3.33 6.30 -8.48
C THR A 68 4.59 6.02 -9.27
N ALA A 69 5.74 6.52 -8.81
CA ALA A 69 7.01 6.24 -9.47
C ALA A 69 7.39 4.76 -9.30
N ALA A 70 8.05 4.19 -10.31
CA ALA A 70 8.56 2.82 -10.21
C ALA A 70 9.60 2.71 -9.10
N GLU A 71 9.60 1.58 -8.40
CA GLU A 71 10.48 1.29 -7.28
C GLU A 71 10.95 -0.15 -7.38
N ALA A 72 12.26 -0.37 -7.29
CA ALA A 72 12.82 -1.71 -7.51
C ALA A 72 12.62 -2.64 -6.33
N GLU A 73 12.65 -2.09 -5.12
CA GLU A 73 12.54 -2.84 -3.88
C GLU A 73 11.97 -1.95 -2.77
N PRO A 74 11.37 -2.53 -1.71
CA PRO A 74 10.76 -1.72 -0.66
C PRO A 74 11.76 -0.88 0.11
N GLU A 75 11.32 0.28 0.56
CA GLU A 75 12.00 1.07 1.58
C GLU A 75 11.59 0.56 2.95
N PHE A 76 12.51 0.56 3.91
CA PHE A 76 12.24 0.17 5.30
C PHE A 76 12.52 1.29 6.30
N ASP A 77 13.15 2.37 5.85
CA ASP A 77 13.44 3.56 6.66
C ASP A 77 12.61 4.75 6.14
N CYS A 78 13.25 5.87 5.93
CA CYS A 78 12.67 7.05 5.31
C CYS A 78 13.78 7.82 4.58
N THR A 79 14.33 7.22 3.52
CA THR A 79 15.47 7.76 2.80
C THR A 79 14.98 8.73 1.72
N GLU A 80 14.98 10.02 2.03
CA GLU A 80 14.62 11.06 1.07
C GLU A 80 15.58 11.04 -0.13
N GLY A 81 15.02 11.20 -1.32
CA GLY A 81 15.78 11.23 -2.55
C GLY A 81 16.22 9.87 -3.08
N ARG A 82 15.79 8.77 -2.43
CA ARG A 82 16.05 7.42 -2.91
C ARG A 82 15.47 7.24 -4.31
N ASP A 83 16.24 6.64 -5.21
CA ASP A 83 15.81 6.35 -6.57
C ASP A 83 16.38 5.01 -7.04
N THR A 84 15.61 3.95 -6.85
CA THR A 84 16.01 2.59 -7.24
C THR A 84 15.72 2.28 -8.70
N CYS A 85 14.98 3.15 -9.40
CA CYS A 85 14.68 3.02 -10.83
C CYS A 85 15.13 4.28 -11.58
N PRO A 86 16.44 4.59 -11.63
CA PRO A 86 16.92 5.86 -12.15
C PRO A 86 16.64 6.11 -13.65
N ASP A 87 16.32 5.05 -14.40
CA ASP A 87 15.93 5.15 -15.81
C ASP A 87 14.43 5.44 -16.01
N GLN A 88 13.67 5.51 -14.91
CA GLN A 88 12.24 5.81 -14.90
C GLN A 88 12.01 7.17 -14.24
N PRO A 89 10.94 7.91 -14.61
CA PRO A 89 10.64 9.20 -13.98
C PRO A 89 10.29 9.08 -12.51
N GLY A 90 10.75 10.05 -11.72
CA GLY A 90 10.39 10.21 -10.31
C GLY A 90 11.30 9.46 -9.36
N LEU A 91 11.28 9.90 -8.11
CA LEU A 91 11.99 9.27 -7.00
C LEU A 91 11.11 8.18 -6.39
N ASP A 92 11.71 7.25 -5.67
CA ASP A 92 10.96 6.20 -4.95
C ASP A 92 9.91 6.84 -4.03
N PRO A 93 8.66 6.31 -4.04
CA PRO A 93 7.56 6.89 -3.27
C PRO A 93 7.61 6.50 -1.78
N VAL A 94 8.68 6.90 -1.09
CA VAL A 94 8.96 6.50 0.30
C VAL A 94 7.91 6.99 1.30
N HIS A 95 7.13 8.02 0.97
CA HIS A 95 6.06 8.54 1.83
C HIS A 95 4.70 7.89 1.56
N ASN A 96 4.63 6.99 0.60
CA ASN A 96 3.37 6.35 0.20
C ASN A 96 3.01 5.21 1.15
N PHE A 97 1.74 5.13 1.57
CA PHE A 97 1.25 4.07 2.45
C PHE A 97 1.45 2.66 1.89
N MET A 98 1.64 2.51 0.57
CA MET A 98 1.83 1.20 -0.05
C MET A 98 3.29 0.77 -0.19
N ASP A 99 4.22 1.55 0.34
CA ASP A 99 5.61 1.14 0.57
C ASP A 99 5.72 0.49 1.96
N TYR A 100 6.94 0.18 2.41
CA TYR A 100 7.23 -0.41 3.72
C TYR A 100 7.99 0.53 4.64
N SER A 101 7.99 1.82 4.37
CA SER A 101 8.66 2.82 5.20
C SER A 101 8.12 2.84 6.64
N LEU A 102 8.86 3.47 7.53
CA LEU A 102 8.40 3.68 8.91
C LEU A 102 7.07 4.44 8.93
N ASP A 103 6.23 4.17 9.92
CA ASP A 103 4.92 4.84 10.07
C ASP A 103 5.06 6.37 10.08
N SER A 104 6.09 6.89 10.75
CA SER A 104 6.34 8.34 10.77
C SER A 104 6.66 8.95 9.40
N CYS A 105 7.03 8.12 8.43
CA CYS A 105 7.41 8.54 7.08
C CYS A 105 6.24 8.46 6.09
N MET A 106 5.33 7.51 6.28
CA MET A 106 4.21 7.27 5.36
C MET A 106 3.06 8.23 5.66
N THR A 107 2.68 9.03 4.66
CA THR A 107 1.72 10.13 4.87
C THR A 107 0.66 10.24 3.78
N GLU A 108 0.77 9.49 2.67
CA GLU A 108 -0.05 9.81 1.49
C GLU A 108 -0.45 8.60 0.65
N PHE A 109 -1.59 8.73 -0.01
CA PHE A 109 -1.93 8.06 -1.26
C PHE A 109 -1.89 9.10 -2.39
N THR A 110 -1.59 8.66 -3.61
CA THR A 110 -1.69 9.52 -4.79
C THR A 110 -3.14 9.63 -5.27
N ALA A 111 -3.43 10.64 -6.09
CA ALA A 111 -4.75 10.77 -6.72
C ALA A 111 -5.09 9.55 -7.59
N GLY A 112 -4.11 8.98 -8.28
CA GLY A 112 -4.29 7.75 -9.07
C GLY A 112 -4.62 6.54 -8.21
N GLN A 113 -4.01 6.42 -7.05
CA GLN A 113 -4.35 5.36 -6.09
C GLN A 113 -5.77 5.53 -5.57
N VAL A 114 -6.20 6.74 -5.24
CA VAL A 114 -7.58 7.01 -4.79
C VAL A 114 -8.58 6.61 -5.86
N ARG A 115 -8.34 6.99 -7.12
CA ARG A 115 -9.22 6.59 -8.24
C ARG A 115 -9.27 5.08 -8.41
N ARG A 116 -8.14 4.39 -8.27
CA ARG A 116 -8.11 2.93 -8.36
C ARG A 116 -8.91 2.28 -7.22
N MET A 117 -8.77 2.78 -5.99
CA MET A 117 -9.55 2.29 -4.85
C MET A 117 -11.05 2.50 -5.08
N ASP A 118 -11.48 3.65 -5.53
CA ASP A 118 -12.89 3.95 -5.82
C ASP A 118 -13.44 3.05 -6.91
N THR A 119 -12.69 2.84 -7.98
CA THR A 119 -13.07 1.97 -9.09
C THR A 119 -13.21 0.51 -8.63
N ALA A 120 -12.25 0.02 -7.87
CA ALA A 120 -12.29 -1.36 -7.36
C ALA A 120 -13.43 -1.57 -6.37
N PHE A 121 -13.68 -0.61 -5.48
CA PHE A 121 -14.81 -0.69 -4.55
C PHE A 121 -16.14 -0.73 -5.31
N ALA A 122 -16.32 0.14 -6.28
CA ALA A 122 -17.53 0.16 -7.11
C ALA A 122 -17.74 -1.16 -7.87
N GLN A 123 -16.65 -1.74 -8.39
CA GLN A 123 -16.71 -2.96 -9.18
C GLN A 123 -17.00 -4.21 -8.33
N TYR A 124 -16.37 -4.33 -7.17
CA TYR A 124 -16.37 -5.58 -6.41
C TYR A 124 -17.25 -5.55 -5.17
N ARG A 125 -17.50 -4.39 -4.56
CA ARG A 125 -18.20 -4.30 -3.27
C ARG A 125 -19.43 -3.43 -3.27
N SER A 126 -19.48 -2.41 -4.12
CA SER A 126 -20.65 -1.52 -4.20
C SER A 126 -21.89 -2.31 -4.61
N GLY A 127 -23.01 -2.08 -3.92
CA GLY A 127 -24.26 -2.79 -4.17
C GLY A 127 -24.36 -4.19 -3.57
N ARG A 128 -23.35 -4.63 -2.84
CA ARG A 128 -23.42 -5.86 -2.06
C ARG A 128 -24.09 -5.59 -0.72
N SER A 129 -25.00 -6.44 -0.34
CA SER A 129 -25.72 -6.34 0.93
C SER A 129 -25.29 -7.46 1.88
#